data_4b0a39ad521e2a5c57ed17634dee6da0
#
_entry.id   4b0a39ad521e2a5c57ed17634dee6da0
#
_cell.length_a   1.000
_cell.length_b   1.000
_cell.length_c   1.000
_cell.angle_alpha   90.00
_cell.angle_beta   90.00
_cell.angle_gamma   90.00
#
_symmetry.space_group_name_H-M   'P 1'
#
loop_
_entity.id
_entity.type
_entity.pdbx_description
1 polymer ?
#
loop_
_entity_poly.entity_id
_entity_poly.type
_entity_poly.pdbx_seq_one_letter_code
_entity_poly.pdbx_strand_id
1 'polypeptide(L)'
;MKNKKTFSRRDFLKVGSTVGSGLVIGFHFPFGNKLFCAEKQNSFKPNAFIQVLPNDKILISIIKAEMGQGVWTSLPMLIAEEMEADWSKIEVSQSSESSFFGTGGSSSISGYGWKKMRQAGAIAKEMLVEAASMKWKVSPVECEARSSVIYHKRSGKKISFGAISDSAAKLKVPKKARLKDTKDFSIIGKDMLRTDSMAKVNGTAP
;
A
#
# COMPACT_ATOMS: atom_id res chain seq x y z
N MET A 1 -28.45 13.44 -4.25
CA MET A 1 -27.43 13.06 -3.26
C MET A 1 -27.10 11.58 -3.44
N LYS A 2 -25.96 11.23 -4.05
CA LYS A 2 -25.55 9.83 -4.22
C LYS A 2 -24.82 9.39 -2.95
N ASN A 3 -25.39 8.46 -2.19
CA ASN A 3 -24.75 7.79 -1.05
C ASN A 3 -23.40 7.22 -1.49
N LYS A 4 -22.29 7.79 -1.03
CA LYS A 4 -20.99 7.14 -1.08
C LYS A 4 -21.04 5.95 -0.13
N LYS A 5 -21.13 4.74 -0.69
CA LYS A 5 -21.02 3.49 0.06
C LYS A 5 -19.63 3.43 0.72
N THR A 6 -19.61 3.45 2.03
CA THR A 6 -18.42 3.06 2.81
C THR A 6 -18.09 1.60 2.50
N PHE A 7 -16.87 1.35 2.08
CA PHE A 7 -16.38 0.01 1.72
C PHE A 7 -16.33 -0.85 2.99
N SER A 8 -17.21 -1.85 3.11
CA SER A 8 -17.27 -2.75 4.26
C SER A 8 -16.30 -3.93 4.08
N ARG A 9 -15.96 -4.65 5.19
CA ARG A 9 -15.18 -5.89 5.14
C ARG A 9 -15.77 -6.92 4.19
N ARG A 10 -17.09 -6.96 4.12
CA ARG A 10 -17.84 -7.87 3.24
C ARG A 10 -17.68 -7.47 1.78
N ASP A 11 -17.58 -6.18 1.51
CA ASP A 11 -17.32 -5.66 0.17
C ASP A 11 -15.88 -5.93 -0.24
N PHE A 12 -14.92 -5.82 0.70
CA PHE A 12 -13.53 -6.21 0.48
C PHE A 12 -13.36 -7.69 0.14
N LEU A 13 -13.98 -8.58 0.93
CA LEU A 13 -13.94 -10.03 0.67
C LEU A 13 -14.68 -10.40 -0.62
N LYS A 14 -15.77 -9.70 -0.96
CA LYS A 14 -16.47 -9.90 -2.23
C LYS A 14 -15.68 -9.38 -3.43
N VAL A 15 -14.98 -8.26 -3.31
CA VAL A 15 -14.08 -7.76 -4.35
C VAL A 15 -12.85 -8.66 -4.50
N GLY A 16 -12.34 -9.23 -3.40
CA GLY A 16 -11.24 -10.21 -3.42
C GLY A 16 -11.61 -11.58 -3.99
N SER A 17 -12.89 -11.93 -4.04
CA SER A 17 -13.40 -13.20 -4.59
C SER A 17 -13.96 -13.12 -6.00
N THR A 18 -14.16 -11.90 -6.53
CA THR A 18 -14.55 -11.71 -7.94
C THR A 18 -13.31 -11.63 -8.81
N VAL A 19 -13.34 -12.33 -9.92
CA VAL A 19 -12.29 -12.41 -10.95
C VAL A 19 -11.68 -11.02 -11.22
N GLY A 20 -10.37 -10.84 -10.92
CA GLY A 20 -9.66 -9.60 -11.23
C GLY A 20 -9.39 -8.68 -10.04
N SER A 21 -9.16 -9.21 -8.83
CA SER A 21 -8.97 -8.38 -7.61
C SER A 21 -7.60 -7.70 -7.46
N GLY A 22 -6.64 -7.98 -8.32
CA GLY A 22 -5.30 -7.41 -8.24
C GLY A 22 -4.44 -7.93 -7.08
N LEU A 23 -3.28 -7.32 -6.89
CA LEU A 23 -2.36 -7.66 -5.81
C LEU A 23 -2.84 -7.11 -4.47
N VAL A 24 -3.01 -7.98 -3.46
CA VAL A 24 -3.30 -7.59 -2.07
C VAL A 24 -2.18 -8.03 -1.15
N ILE A 25 -1.58 -7.10 -0.41
CA ILE A 25 -0.57 -7.36 0.60
C ILE A 25 -1.10 -6.87 1.94
N GLY A 26 -1.30 -7.82 2.85
CA GLY A 26 -1.65 -7.52 4.23
C GLY A 26 -0.43 -7.53 5.14
N PHE A 27 -0.38 -6.62 6.11
CA PHE A 27 0.64 -6.59 7.13
C PHE A 27 0.04 -6.25 8.50
N HIS A 28 0.71 -6.70 9.55
CA HIS A 28 0.25 -6.52 10.92
C HIS A 28 1.12 -5.49 11.67
N PHE A 29 0.46 -4.50 12.26
CA PHE A 29 1.09 -3.59 13.20
C PHE A 29 0.87 -4.10 14.63
N PRO A 30 1.92 -4.45 15.38
CA PRO A 30 1.79 -4.72 16.80
C PRO A 30 1.59 -3.40 17.55
N PHE A 31 0.49 -3.31 18.28
CA PHE A 31 0.19 -2.22 19.19
C PHE A 31 0.40 -2.64 20.63
N GLY A 32 1.26 -1.90 21.33
CA GLY A 32 1.45 -2.01 22.77
C GLY A 32 2.28 -3.22 23.22
N ASN A 33 2.97 -3.05 24.35
CA ASN A 33 3.81 -4.05 25.04
C ASN A 33 3.01 -5.16 25.74
N LYS A 34 1.88 -5.60 25.21
CA LYS A 34 1.22 -6.81 25.69
C LYS A 34 1.51 -7.92 24.70
N LEU A 35 2.36 -8.83 25.12
CA LEU A 35 2.43 -10.21 24.65
C LEU A 35 1.03 -10.81 24.77
N PHE A 36 0.23 -10.68 23.74
CA PHE A 36 -0.95 -11.52 23.63
C PHE A 36 -0.47 -12.93 23.37
N CYS A 37 -0.71 -13.79 24.34
CA CYS A 37 -0.59 -15.22 24.18
C CYS A 37 -1.20 -15.63 22.84
N ALA A 38 -0.42 -16.41 22.08
CA ALA A 38 -0.81 -16.95 20.80
C ALA A 38 -2.00 -17.89 20.99
N GLU A 39 -3.21 -17.38 20.92
CA GLU A 39 -4.31 -18.21 20.50
C GLU A 39 -4.04 -18.65 19.06
N LYS A 40 -4.01 -19.95 18.86
CA LYS A 40 -3.96 -20.60 17.54
C LYS A 40 -5.19 -20.18 16.72
N GLN A 41 -5.16 -18.99 16.14
CA GLN A 41 -6.12 -18.61 15.12
C GLN A 41 -5.49 -18.91 13.75
N ASN A 42 -6.03 -19.92 13.09
CA ASN A 42 -5.66 -20.36 11.74
C ASN A 42 -5.98 -19.38 10.62
N SER A 43 -6.16 -18.08 10.91
CA SER A 43 -6.39 -17.05 9.89
C SER A 43 -5.54 -15.82 10.18
N PHE A 44 -4.62 -15.51 9.26
CA PHE A 44 -3.92 -14.22 9.22
C PHE A 44 -4.95 -13.12 8.96
N LYS A 45 -5.16 -12.24 9.93
CA LYS A 45 -6.01 -11.05 9.80
C LYS A 45 -5.10 -9.82 9.77
N PRO A 46 -4.75 -9.28 8.60
CA PRO A 46 -3.99 -8.04 8.52
C PRO A 46 -4.84 -6.89 9.05
N ASN A 47 -4.26 -5.97 9.80
CA ASN A 47 -4.90 -4.75 10.26
C ASN A 47 -4.60 -3.53 9.36
N ALA A 48 -3.70 -3.69 8.40
CA ALA A 48 -3.43 -2.74 7.35
C ALA A 48 -3.09 -3.48 6.05
N PHE A 49 -3.38 -2.90 4.90
CA PHE A 49 -3.13 -3.52 3.61
C PHE A 49 -2.88 -2.51 2.50
N ILE A 50 -2.18 -3.00 1.47
CA ILE A 50 -1.99 -2.37 0.18
C ILE A 50 -2.73 -3.21 -0.84
N GLN A 51 -3.54 -2.59 -1.69
CA GLN A 51 -4.17 -3.25 -2.82
C GLN A 51 -3.87 -2.50 -4.10
N VAL A 52 -3.28 -3.19 -5.08
CA VAL A 52 -3.09 -2.68 -6.43
C VAL A 52 -4.20 -3.22 -7.31
N LEU A 53 -5.05 -2.33 -7.82
CA LEU A 53 -6.19 -2.69 -8.65
C LEU A 53 -5.80 -2.77 -10.14
N PRO A 54 -6.53 -3.55 -10.96
CA PRO A 54 -6.28 -3.64 -12.40
C PRO A 54 -6.37 -2.31 -13.17
N ASN A 55 -7.10 -1.32 -12.63
CA ASN A 55 -7.22 0.03 -13.17
C ASN A 55 -6.10 0.98 -12.73
N ASP A 56 -4.99 0.45 -12.22
CA ASP A 56 -3.83 1.16 -11.70
C ASP A 56 -4.03 1.97 -10.41
N LYS A 57 -5.20 1.98 -9.81
CA LYS A 57 -5.39 2.57 -8.50
C LYS A 57 -4.70 1.73 -7.42
N ILE A 58 -4.14 2.40 -6.43
CA ILE A 58 -3.47 1.77 -5.29
C ILE A 58 -4.21 2.20 -4.02
N LEU A 59 -4.92 1.26 -3.42
CA LEU A 59 -5.64 1.49 -2.18
C LEU A 59 -4.71 1.19 -1.00
N ILE A 60 -4.57 2.14 -0.09
CA ILE A 60 -3.79 1.97 1.14
C ILE A 60 -4.72 2.14 2.32
N SER A 61 -4.88 1.08 3.09
CA SER A 61 -5.70 1.10 4.30
C SER A 61 -4.85 1.45 5.51
N ILE A 62 -5.25 2.50 6.23
CA ILE A 62 -4.57 3.02 7.42
C ILE A 62 -5.44 2.78 8.65
N ILE A 63 -4.82 2.27 9.71
CA ILE A 63 -5.49 1.98 11.00
C ILE A 63 -5.50 3.17 11.95
N LYS A 64 -4.86 4.29 11.60
CA LYS A 64 -4.81 5.50 12.42
C LYS A 64 -5.91 6.47 12.01
N ALA A 65 -6.64 6.96 13.02
CA ALA A 65 -7.61 8.01 12.77
C ALA A 65 -6.92 9.32 12.37
N GLU A 66 -7.42 9.95 11.32
CA GLU A 66 -7.01 11.30 10.94
C GLU A 66 -7.81 12.32 11.74
N MET A 67 -7.12 13.15 12.48
CA MET A 67 -7.71 14.22 13.30
C MET A 67 -6.97 15.56 13.12
N GLY A 68 -6.34 15.72 11.97
CA GLY A 68 -5.58 16.91 11.60
C GLY A 68 -4.06 16.73 11.59
N GLN A 69 -3.54 15.64 12.17
CA GLN A 69 -2.09 15.38 12.28
C GLN A 69 -1.44 14.87 10.97
N GLY A 70 -2.21 14.59 9.91
CA GLY A 70 -1.69 14.28 8.58
C GLY A 70 -1.26 12.83 8.36
N VAL A 71 -1.67 11.88 9.19
CA VAL A 71 -1.28 10.46 9.07
C VAL A 71 -1.85 9.79 7.83
N TRP A 72 -2.98 10.28 7.30
CA TRP A 72 -3.56 9.78 6.05
C TRP A 72 -2.78 10.22 4.81
N THR A 73 -1.81 11.10 4.97
CA THR A 73 -0.87 11.48 3.92
C THR A 73 0.50 10.89 4.19
N SER A 74 1.04 11.12 5.37
CA SER A 74 2.43 10.76 5.70
C SER A 74 2.68 9.24 5.75
N LEU A 75 1.75 8.44 6.25
CA LEU A 75 1.93 6.98 6.26
C LEU A 75 1.84 6.36 4.85
N PRO A 76 0.85 6.72 4.00
CA PRO A 76 0.86 6.28 2.61
C PRO A 76 2.09 6.73 1.81
N MET A 77 2.68 7.90 2.10
CA MET A 77 3.92 8.34 1.45
C MET A 77 5.07 7.35 1.66
N LEU A 78 5.18 6.72 2.84
CA LEU A 78 6.21 5.71 3.12
C LEU A 78 6.06 4.48 2.23
N ILE A 79 4.83 4.06 1.96
CA ILE A 79 4.51 2.94 1.08
C ILE A 79 4.76 3.32 -0.38
N ALA A 80 4.22 4.47 -0.81
CA ALA A 80 4.31 4.94 -2.19
C ALA A 80 5.76 5.15 -2.64
N GLU A 81 6.61 5.70 -1.76
CA GLU A 81 8.04 5.87 -2.01
C GLU A 81 8.73 4.56 -2.35
N GLU A 82 8.54 3.55 -1.52
CA GLU A 82 9.19 2.24 -1.71
C GLU A 82 8.60 1.46 -2.90
N MET A 83 7.33 1.66 -3.18
CA MET A 83 6.69 1.07 -4.35
C MET A 83 7.12 1.71 -5.67
N GLU A 84 7.75 2.88 -5.66
CA GLU A 84 7.91 3.74 -6.84
C GLU A 84 6.55 4.07 -7.48
N ALA A 85 5.55 4.32 -6.63
CA ALA A 85 4.19 4.56 -7.07
C ALA A 85 3.99 6.00 -7.58
N ASP A 86 3.09 6.15 -8.51
CA ASP A 86 2.54 7.45 -8.90
C ASP A 86 1.60 7.92 -7.77
N TRP A 87 1.95 9.02 -7.11
CA TRP A 87 1.16 9.56 -5.99
C TRP A 87 -0.29 9.88 -6.37
N SER A 88 -0.54 10.27 -7.61
CA SER A 88 -1.88 10.58 -8.09
C SER A 88 -2.82 9.36 -8.15
N LYS A 89 -2.26 8.14 -8.12
CA LYS A 89 -3.00 6.88 -8.14
C LYS A 89 -3.28 6.32 -6.74
N ILE A 90 -2.79 6.98 -5.69
CA ILE A 90 -2.97 6.55 -4.30
C ILE A 90 -4.35 6.97 -3.82
N GLU A 91 -5.11 6.01 -3.32
CA GLU A 91 -6.33 6.24 -2.57
C GLU A 91 -6.16 5.72 -1.14
N VAL A 92 -6.54 6.53 -0.17
CA VAL A 92 -6.39 6.19 1.25
C VAL A 92 -7.76 5.90 1.84
N SER A 93 -7.83 4.84 2.63
CA SER A 93 -9.01 4.49 3.39
C SER A 93 -8.67 4.21 4.83
N GLN A 94 -9.62 4.43 5.72
CA GLN A 94 -9.50 3.99 7.10
C GLN A 94 -9.83 2.50 7.19
N SER A 95 -8.99 1.73 7.90
CA SER A 95 -9.30 0.35 8.21
C SER A 95 -10.53 0.28 9.11
N SER A 96 -11.43 -0.66 8.85
CA SER A 96 -12.64 -0.88 9.67
C SER A 96 -12.39 -1.68 10.95
N GLU A 97 -11.16 -2.07 11.24
CA GLU A 97 -10.77 -2.78 12.48
C GLU A 97 -10.83 -1.82 13.69
N SER A 98 -12.01 -1.64 14.24
CA SER A 98 -12.30 -0.67 15.33
C SER A 98 -11.50 -0.87 16.62
N SER A 99 -11.01 -2.08 16.89
CA SER A 99 -10.22 -2.38 18.09
C SER A 99 -8.81 -1.77 18.10
N PHE A 100 -8.37 -1.18 17.00
CA PHE A 100 -7.01 -0.66 16.83
C PHE A 100 -6.93 0.83 16.49
N PHE A 101 -8.02 1.57 16.58
CA PHE A 101 -8.01 3.01 16.38
C PHE A 101 -7.18 3.71 17.47
N GLY A 102 -5.96 4.06 17.10
CA GLY A 102 -5.13 4.93 17.92
C GLY A 102 -4.95 6.26 17.21
N THR A 103 -4.90 7.32 17.99
CA THR A 103 -4.62 8.68 17.56
C THR A 103 -3.11 8.89 17.44
N GLY A 104 -2.43 8.06 16.63
CA GLY A 104 -0.98 8.21 16.49
C GLY A 104 -0.61 9.39 15.61
N GLY A 105 0.33 10.20 16.07
CA GLY A 105 0.97 11.26 15.31
C GLY A 105 2.40 10.86 14.89
N SER A 106 3.36 11.73 15.17
CA SER A 106 4.77 11.54 14.80
C SER A 106 5.40 10.22 15.29
N SER A 107 4.99 9.73 16.48
CA SER A 107 5.43 8.44 17.00
C SER A 107 5.00 7.24 16.12
N SER A 108 3.87 7.36 15.42
CA SER A 108 3.42 6.33 14.47
C SER A 108 4.28 6.30 13.21
N ILE A 109 4.86 7.43 12.82
CA ILE A 109 5.73 7.57 11.66
C ILE A 109 7.16 7.19 12.04
N SER A 110 7.75 7.88 13.03
CA SER A 110 9.16 7.72 13.41
C SER A 110 9.48 6.38 14.08
N GLY A 111 8.52 5.80 14.78
CA GLY A 111 8.67 4.51 15.42
C GLY A 111 8.49 3.34 14.46
N TYR A 112 7.49 2.50 14.73
CA TYR A 112 7.27 1.29 13.92
C TYR A 112 6.75 1.55 12.50
N GLY A 113 6.11 2.67 12.25
CA GLY A 113 5.54 3.02 10.94
C GLY A 113 6.62 3.17 9.89
N TRP A 114 7.69 3.91 10.20
CA TRP A 114 8.80 4.16 9.29
C TRP A 114 9.32 2.88 8.62
N LYS A 115 9.72 1.91 9.43
CA LYS A 115 10.32 0.69 8.91
C LYS A 115 9.30 -0.24 8.27
N LYS A 116 8.13 -0.41 8.89
CA LYS A 116 7.13 -1.40 8.45
C LYS A 116 6.38 -0.97 7.21
N MET A 117 5.97 0.30 7.13
CA MET A 117 5.30 0.83 5.94
C MET A 117 6.22 0.80 4.72
N ARG A 118 7.47 1.21 4.90
CA ARG A 118 8.48 1.10 3.86
C ARG A 118 8.70 -0.35 3.44
N GLN A 119 8.83 -1.28 4.40
CA GLN A 119 9.00 -2.69 4.09
C GLN A 119 7.81 -3.26 3.30
N ALA A 120 6.58 -2.88 3.64
CA ALA A 120 5.38 -3.31 2.91
C ALA A 120 5.38 -2.78 1.47
N GLY A 121 5.72 -1.51 1.25
CA GLY A 121 5.86 -0.92 -0.08
C GLY A 121 6.95 -1.58 -0.92
N ALA A 122 8.13 -1.84 -0.31
CA ALA A 122 9.23 -2.51 -0.98
C ALA A 122 8.87 -3.95 -1.40
N ILE A 123 8.18 -4.70 -0.53
CA ILE A 123 7.68 -6.05 -0.84
C ILE A 123 6.70 -6.00 -2.03
N ALA A 124 5.77 -5.04 -2.01
CA ALA A 124 4.83 -4.87 -3.12
C ALA A 124 5.55 -4.63 -4.44
N LYS A 125 6.54 -3.75 -4.45
CA LYS A 125 7.37 -3.47 -5.62
C LYS A 125 8.10 -4.73 -6.12
N GLU A 126 8.77 -5.46 -5.24
CA GLU A 126 9.51 -6.66 -5.62
C GLU A 126 8.59 -7.71 -6.25
N MET A 127 7.40 -7.92 -5.69
CA MET A 127 6.42 -8.86 -6.26
C MET A 127 5.93 -8.43 -7.66
N LEU A 128 5.68 -7.14 -7.86
CA LEU A 128 5.28 -6.61 -9.17
C LEU A 128 6.40 -6.74 -10.21
N VAL A 129 7.65 -6.41 -9.82
CA VAL A 129 8.84 -6.55 -10.66
C VAL A 129 9.08 -8.01 -11.02
N GLU A 130 8.99 -8.93 -10.05
CA GLU A 130 9.13 -10.36 -10.27
C GLU A 130 8.09 -10.89 -11.26
N ALA A 131 6.82 -10.52 -11.10
CA ALA A 131 5.76 -10.91 -12.02
C ALA A 131 6.01 -10.41 -13.46
N ALA A 132 6.50 -9.18 -13.61
CA ALA A 132 6.84 -8.61 -14.91
C ALA A 132 8.05 -9.31 -15.55
N SER A 133 9.08 -9.59 -14.76
CA SER A 133 10.28 -10.31 -15.24
C SER A 133 9.94 -11.72 -15.72
N MET A 134 9.10 -12.44 -14.98
CA MET A 134 8.59 -13.76 -15.39
C MET A 134 7.80 -13.68 -16.70
N LYS A 135 6.92 -12.69 -16.83
CA LYS A 135 6.13 -12.46 -18.06
C LYS A 135 7.03 -12.22 -19.28
N TRP A 136 8.12 -11.49 -19.10
CA TRP A 136 9.06 -11.16 -20.18
C TRP A 136 10.18 -12.19 -20.35
N LYS A 137 10.29 -13.16 -19.43
CA LYS A 137 11.37 -14.17 -19.40
C LYS A 137 12.76 -13.53 -19.32
N VAL A 138 12.91 -12.56 -18.43
CA VAL A 138 14.15 -11.81 -18.17
C VAL A 138 14.49 -11.84 -16.68
N SER A 139 15.69 -11.41 -16.31
CA SER A 139 16.07 -11.29 -14.90
C SER A 139 15.37 -10.09 -14.24
N PRO A 140 14.90 -10.19 -12.97
CA PRO A 140 14.33 -9.05 -12.23
C PRO A 140 15.27 -7.84 -12.14
N VAL A 141 16.59 -8.04 -12.12
CA VAL A 141 17.58 -6.94 -12.08
C VAL A 141 17.61 -6.11 -13.37
N GLU A 142 17.08 -6.63 -14.47
CA GLU A 142 16.93 -5.91 -15.73
C GLU A 142 15.66 -5.05 -15.77
N CYS A 143 14.81 -5.19 -14.73
CA CYS A 143 13.56 -4.46 -14.61
C CYS A 143 13.70 -3.34 -13.58
N GLU A 144 12.97 -2.25 -13.82
CA GLU A 144 12.92 -1.07 -12.95
C GLU A 144 11.48 -0.61 -12.82
N ALA A 145 11.05 -0.31 -11.59
CA ALA A 145 9.77 0.32 -11.32
C ALA A 145 9.94 1.84 -11.26
N ARG A 146 9.03 2.59 -11.87
CA ARG A 146 8.95 4.04 -11.80
C ARG A 146 7.53 4.51 -12.10
N SER A 147 7.00 5.39 -11.27
CA SER A 147 5.66 5.99 -11.41
C SER A 147 4.57 4.98 -11.73
N SER A 148 4.48 3.90 -10.92
CA SER A 148 3.51 2.79 -11.09
C SER A 148 3.63 2.01 -12.40
N VAL A 149 4.78 2.03 -13.05
CA VAL A 149 5.08 1.28 -14.28
C VAL A 149 6.39 0.53 -14.11
N ILE A 150 6.45 -0.71 -14.60
CA ILE A 150 7.68 -1.50 -14.67
C ILE A 150 8.23 -1.42 -16.08
N TYR A 151 9.54 -1.21 -16.19
CA TYR A 151 10.28 -1.11 -17.43
C TYR A 151 11.34 -2.19 -17.52
N HIS A 152 11.49 -2.82 -18.67
CA HIS A 152 12.65 -3.65 -18.96
C HIS A 152 13.72 -2.79 -19.65
N LYS A 153 14.86 -2.60 -18.98
CA LYS A 153 15.92 -1.64 -19.37
C LYS A 153 16.44 -1.85 -20.80
N ARG A 154 16.60 -3.10 -21.22
CA ARG A 154 17.21 -3.42 -22.54
C ARG A 154 16.23 -3.31 -23.70
N SER A 155 15.00 -3.80 -23.53
CA SER A 155 14.03 -3.85 -24.65
C SER A 155 13.05 -2.69 -24.68
N GLY A 156 13.03 -1.83 -23.65
CA GLY A 156 12.07 -0.76 -23.53
C GLY A 156 10.62 -1.21 -23.29
N LYS A 157 10.37 -2.50 -23.10
CA LYS A 157 9.05 -3.03 -22.73
C LYS A 157 8.60 -2.40 -21.42
N LYS A 158 7.31 -2.10 -21.31
CA LYS A 158 6.70 -1.52 -20.11
C LYS A 158 5.37 -2.19 -19.79
N ILE A 159 5.03 -2.22 -18.52
CA ILE A 159 3.74 -2.72 -18.02
C ILE A 159 3.36 -1.95 -16.76
N SER A 160 2.09 -1.56 -16.64
CA SER A 160 1.61 -0.88 -15.43
C SER A 160 1.44 -1.86 -14.25
N PHE A 161 1.42 -1.33 -13.05
CA PHE A 161 1.21 -2.12 -11.85
C PHE A 161 -0.13 -2.85 -11.87
N GLY A 162 -1.20 -2.18 -12.30
CA GLY A 162 -2.51 -2.79 -12.42
C GLY A 162 -2.53 -3.94 -13.41
N ALA A 163 -1.92 -3.77 -14.57
CA ALA A 163 -1.90 -4.80 -15.63
C ALA A 163 -1.11 -6.07 -15.24
N ILE A 164 -0.23 -6.02 -14.23
CA ILE A 164 0.55 -7.17 -13.74
C ILE A 164 0.10 -7.65 -12.36
N SER A 165 -0.79 -6.93 -11.70
CA SER A 165 -1.19 -7.15 -10.31
C SER A 165 -1.71 -8.57 -10.04
N ASP A 166 -2.55 -9.11 -10.94
CA ASP A 166 -3.08 -10.48 -10.82
C ASP A 166 -2.00 -11.56 -10.90
N SER A 167 -0.97 -11.33 -11.72
CA SER A 167 0.17 -12.24 -11.79
C SER A 167 1.03 -12.15 -10.54
N ALA A 168 1.26 -10.94 -10.03
CA ALA A 168 1.99 -10.71 -8.79
C ALA A 168 1.29 -11.33 -7.57
N ALA A 169 -0.05 -11.30 -7.53
CA ALA A 169 -0.85 -11.87 -6.45
C ALA A 169 -0.67 -13.40 -6.28
N LYS A 170 -0.20 -14.09 -7.33
CA LYS A 170 0.06 -15.54 -7.31
C LYS A 170 1.44 -15.90 -6.78
N LEU A 171 2.30 -14.91 -6.56
CA LEU A 171 3.65 -15.14 -6.07
C LEU A 171 3.68 -15.29 -4.56
N LYS A 172 4.72 -15.98 -4.07
CA LYS A 172 4.98 -16.05 -2.65
C LYS A 172 5.47 -14.71 -2.13
N VAL A 173 4.83 -14.20 -1.08
CA VAL A 173 5.23 -12.94 -0.44
C VAL A 173 6.63 -13.06 0.18
N PRO A 174 7.59 -12.22 -0.18
CA PRO A 174 8.92 -12.20 0.43
C PRO A 174 8.86 -11.82 1.92
N LYS A 175 9.73 -12.41 2.74
CA LYS A 175 9.82 -12.05 4.17
C LYS A 175 10.40 -10.66 4.38
N LYS A 176 11.25 -10.20 3.49
CA LYS A 176 11.91 -8.88 3.50
C LYS A 176 12.19 -8.47 2.06
N ALA A 177 12.22 -7.17 1.83
CA ALA A 177 12.63 -6.53 0.59
C ALA A 177 13.72 -5.48 0.89
N ARG A 178 14.51 -5.16 -0.11
CA ARG A 178 15.52 -4.09 -0.01
C ARG A 178 14.81 -2.74 0.01
N LEU A 179 15.11 -1.94 1.04
CA LEU A 179 14.59 -0.58 1.14
C LEU A 179 15.41 0.38 0.26
N LYS A 180 14.73 1.40 -0.26
CA LYS A 180 15.32 2.52 -0.97
C LYS A 180 16.24 3.34 -0.05
N ASP A 181 17.32 3.85 -0.59
CA ASP A 181 18.19 4.78 0.15
C ASP A 181 17.46 6.13 0.28
N THR A 182 17.64 6.81 1.40
CA THR A 182 16.98 8.10 1.67
C THR A 182 17.38 9.20 0.68
N LYS A 183 18.59 9.14 0.13
CA LYS A 183 19.04 10.07 -0.91
C LYS A 183 18.25 9.96 -2.22
N ASP A 184 17.62 8.80 -2.46
CA ASP A 184 16.87 8.49 -3.68
C ASP A 184 15.36 8.77 -3.53
N PHE A 185 14.94 9.38 -2.41
CA PHE A 185 13.53 9.70 -2.17
C PHE A 185 13.00 10.73 -3.16
N SER A 186 11.83 10.42 -3.70
CA SER A 186 11.13 11.25 -4.69
C SER A 186 9.77 11.77 -4.19
N ILE A 187 9.19 11.14 -3.16
CA ILE A 187 7.91 11.50 -2.55
C ILE A 187 8.14 12.03 -1.12
N ILE A 188 8.89 11.30 -0.31
CA ILE A 188 9.18 11.70 1.08
C ILE A 188 10.08 12.94 1.07
N GLY A 189 9.71 13.93 1.87
CA GLY A 189 10.44 15.21 1.95
C GLY A 189 10.10 16.18 0.81
N LYS A 190 9.11 15.87 -0.02
CA LYS A 190 8.55 16.79 -1.01
C LYS A 190 7.29 17.45 -0.47
N ASP A 191 6.99 18.62 -1.01
CA ASP A 191 5.73 19.33 -0.71
C ASP A 191 4.58 18.65 -1.44
N MET A 192 3.83 17.83 -0.68
CA MET A 192 2.72 17.04 -1.19
C MET A 192 1.42 17.52 -0.55
N LEU A 193 0.41 17.74 -1.38
CA LEU A 193 -0.93 18.04 -0.88
C LEU A 193 -1.45 16.87 -0.04
N ARG A 194 -2.11 17.20 1.06
CA ARG A 194 -2.78 16.21 1.90
C ARG A 194 -3.89 15.52 1.12
N THR A 195 -4.03 14.23 1.29
CA THR A 195 -5.06 13.40 0.62
C THR A 195 -6.49 13.81 0.96
N ASP A 196 -6.70 14.49 2.09
CA ASP A 196 -8.00 14.90 2.61
C ASP A 196 -8.31 16.41 2.40
N SER A 197 -7.36 17.22 1.92
CA SER A 197 -7.51 18.68 1.83
C SER A 197 -8.68 19.09 0.94
N MET A 198 -8.76 18.56 -0.27
CA MET A 198 -9.80 18.95 -1.22
C MET A 198 -11.21 18.66 -0.71
N ALA A 199 -11.40 17.51 -0.06
CA ALA A 199 -12.70 17.15 0.51
C ALA A 199 -13.10 18.08 1.66
N LYS A 200 -12.12 18.56 2.45
CA LYS A 200 -12.36 19.48 3.58
C LYS A 200 -12.68 20.89 3.11
N VAL A 201 -11.97 21.40 2.11
CA VAL A 201 -12.16 22.78 1.65
C VAL A 201 -13.38 22.99 0.76
N ASN A 202 -13.87 21.93 0.09
CA ASN A 202 -15.07 21.99 -0.76
C ASN A 202 -16.31 21.42 -0.08
N GLY A 203 -16.26 21.08 1.21
CA GLY A 203 -17.38 20.59 1.99
C GLY A 203 -17.86 19.16 1.63
N THR A 204 -17.06 18.35 0.91
CA THR A 204 -17.40 16.95 0.58
C THR A 204 -16.78 15.94 1.53
N ALA A 205 -16.03 16.39 2.55
CA ALA A 205 -15.54 15.53 3.61
C ALA A 205 -16.71 14.88 4.36
N PRO A 206 -16.62 13.57 4.73
CA PRO A 206 -17.65 12.89 5.51
C PRO A 206 -17.71 13.40 6.94
#